data_85bb3682f9ba6f83def9a0d2aac7cee6
#
_entry.id   85bb3682f9ba6f83def9a0d2aac7cee6
#
_cell.length_a   1.000
_cell.length_b   1.000
_cell.length_c   1.000
_cell.angle_alpha   90.00
_cell.angle_beta   90.00
_cell.angle_gamma   90.00
#
_symmetry.space_group_name_H-M   'P 1'
#
loop_
_entity.id
_entity.type
_entity.pdbx_description
1 polymer ?
#
loop_
_entity_poly.entity_id
_entity_poly.type
_entity_poly.pdbx_seq_one_letter_code
_entity_poly.pdbx_strand_id
1 'polypeptide(L)'
;MYRVGIIGSENSHCMAFAKIFNGLENGISYPDIKVVAVGGHYPEESQKVFDACGLEFIAEKPEDMLGKVDAVMVTARNGKFHPEFARPFIEAGIPAFIDKPFANDGDEALALARLAKSKGVPLVGGSSTKYALETVELRDMVRSGKLGRICGGAVSAPVNMHNEYGGFYFYASHLAEISMTIFGYDVKSVAASLQGDDVSVIARYNDFMVSHHYHEANYNYTGLVYGTEGSYFKPININGSIGNPNSIYRFECDHFAHMLRTGEMDQTYEELVLPVYYLNAVEKAFTTGVEQEIPHIEV
;
A
#
# COMPACT_ATOMS: atom_id res chain seq x y z
N MET A 1 -18.97 -16.34 8.70
CA MET A 1 -17.76 -15.76 9.37
C MET A 1 -16.60 -16.06 8.48
N TYR A 2 -15.94 -15.02 7.96
CA TYR A 2 -14.76 -15.16 7.11
C TYR A 2 -13.55 -15.56 7.95
N ARG A 3 -12.85 -16.59 7.52
CA ARG A 3 -11.60 -17.07 8.10
C ARG A 3 -10.43 -16.49 7.32
N VAL A 4 -9.56 -15.72 7.96
CA VAL A 4 -8.46 -15.01 7.31
C VAL A 4 -7.13 -15.62 7.73
N GLY A 5 -6.25 -15.86 6.78
CA GLY A 5 -4.83 -16.14 6.99
C GLY A 5 -3.99 -14.89 6.82
N ILE A 6 -2.88 -14.77 7.54
CA ILE A 6 -1.88 -13.72 7.30
C ILE A 6 -0.52 -14.38 6.99
N ILE A 7 0.11 -13.96 5.90
CA ILE A 7 1.47 -14.38 5.51
C ILE A 7 2.41 -13.16 5.54
N GLY A 8 3.54 -13.27 6.26
CA GLY A 8 4.49 -12.17 6.47
C GLY A 8 4.45 -11.68 7.91
N SER A 9 4.74 -12.59 8.85
CA SER A 9 4.62 -12.39 10.31
C SER A 9 5.62 -11.38 10.90
N GLU A 10 6.72 -11.11 10.19
CA GLU A 10 7.79 -10.21 10.64
C GLU A 10 7.41 -8.72 10.53
N ASN A 11 6.28 -8.40 9.92
CA ASN A 11 5.77 -7.05 9.82
C ASN A 11 4.87 -6.71 11.02
N SER A 12 5.00 -5.50 11.55
CA SER A 12 4.08 -4.97 12.57
C SER A 12 2.62 -4.94 12.11
N HIS A 13 2.35 -4.84 10.80
CA HIS A 13 1.02 -4.91 10.22
C HIS A 13 0.35 -6.27 10.49
N CYS A 14 1.11 -7.37 10.42
CA CYS A 14 0.58 -8.71 10.74
C CYS A 14 -0.03 -8.75 12.14
N MET A 15 0.73 -8.33 13.15
CA MET A 15 0.27 -8.26 14.54
C MET A 15 -0.91 -7.30 14.70
N ALA A 16 -0.84 -6.12 14.06
CA ALA A 16 -1.88 -5.11 14.15
C ALA A 16 -3.21 -5.60 13.56
N PHE A 17 -3.19 -6.15 12.35
CA PHE A 17 -4.40 -6.64 11.68
C PHE A 17 -5.01 -7.85 12.40
N ALA A 18 -4.15 -8.78 12.87
CA ALA A 18 -4.62 -9.92 13.65
C ALA A 18 -5.34 -9.47 14.94
N LYS A 19 -4.80 -8.49 15.65
CA LYS A 19 -5.43 -7.93 16.86
C LYS A 19 -6.74 -7.20 16.55
N ILE A 20 -6.76 -6.39 15.47
CA ILE A 20 -7.96 -5.64 15.04
C ILE A 20 -9.09 -6.62 14.72
N PHE A 21 -8.87 -7.61 13.83
CA PHE A 21 -9.91 -8.54 13.43
C PHE A 21 -10.34 -9.50 14.53
N ASN A 22 -9.45 -9.87 15.46
CA ASN A 22 -9.79 -10.76 16.58
C ASN A 22 -10.36 -10.00 17.80
N GLY A 23 -10.62 -8.68 17.65
CA GLY A 23 -11.31 -7.91 18.70
C GLY A 23 -10.46 -7.71 19.98
N LEU A 24 -9.12 -7.75 19.85
CA LEU A 24 -8.20 -7.59 20.98
C LEU A 24 -7.87 -6.11 21.24
N GLU A 25 -8.47 -5.20 20.46
CA GLU A 25 -8.31 -3.76 20.61
C GLU A 25 -9.64 -3.08 20.92
N ASN A 26 -9.62 -2.14 21.85
CA ASN A 26 -10.80 -1.47 22.37
C ASN A 26 -11.60 -0.73 21.29
N GLY A 27 -12.89 -1.02 21.20
CA GLY A 27 -13.86 -0.30 20.38
C GLY A 27 -13.86 -0.65 18.88
N ILE A 28 -13.08 -1.64 18.45
CA ILE A 28 -13.07 -2.15 17.07
C ILE A 28 -13.65 -3.55 17.05
N SER A 29 -14.61 -3.83 16.18
CA SER A 29 -15.23 -5.14 16.06
C SER A 29 -15.59 -5.48 14.63
N TYR A 30 -15.12 -6.63 14.18
CA TYR A 30 -15.50 -7.28 12.92
C TYR A 30 -16.08 -8.68 13.24
N PRO A 31 -17.32 -8.76 13.73
CA PRO A 31 -17.87 -10.01 14.27
C PRO A 31 -18.00 -11.14 13.23
N ASP A 32 -17.92 -10.78 11.95
CA ASP A 32 -18.01 -11.67 10.80
C ASP A 32 -16.66 -12.05 10.20
N ILE A 33 -15.53 -11.53 10.74
CA ILE A 33 -14.17 -11.78 10.24
C ILE A 33 -13.27 -12.20 11.41
N LYS A 34 -12.47 -13.24 11.19
CA LYS A 34 -11.51 -13.72 12.20
C LYS A 34 -10.21 -14.13 11.54
N VAL A 35 -9.07 -13.63 12.04
CA VAL A 35 -7.76 -14.17 11.70
C VAL A 35 -7.56 -15.49 12.43
N VAL A 36 -7.32 -16.55 11.69
CA VAL A 36 -7.21 -17.92 12.21
C VAL A 36 -5.83 -18.53 12.02
N ALA A 37 -5.03 -17.99 11.10
CA ALA A 37 -3.74 -18.55 10.76
C ALA A 37 -2.71 -17.44 10.51
N VAL A 38 -1.46 -17.77 10.76
CA VAL A 38 -0.29 -16.93 10.43
C VAL A 38 0.82 -17.79 9.87
N GLY A 39 1.66 -17.21 9.02
CA GLY A 39 2.86 -17.84 8.47
C GLY A 39 3.84 -16.81 7.94
N GLY A 40 4.95 -17.28 7.36
CA GLY A 40 5.99 -16.43 6.78
C GLY A 40 7.37 -17.05 6.95
N HIS A 41 8.38 -16.31 6.50
CA HIS A 41 9.78 -16.78 6.53
C HIS A 41 10.41 -16.79 7.94
N TYR A 42 9.72 -16.25 8.95
CA TYR A 42 10.23 -16.06 10.30
C TYR A 42 9.36 -16.82 11.31
N PRO A 43 9.66 -18.10 11.59
CA PRO A 43 8.84 -18.94 12.48
C PRO A 43 8.66 -18.37 13.90
N GLU A 44 9.69 -17.70 14.42
CA GLU A 44 9.64 -17.07 15.74
C GLU A 44 8.64 -15.90 15.80
N GLU A 45 8.57 -15.11 14.72
CA GLU A 45 7.61 -14.02 14.60
C GLU A 45 6.18 -14.59 14.42
N SER A 46 6.03 -15.66 13.64
CA SER A 46 4.76 -16.36 13.50
C SER A 46 4.26 -16.90 14.85
N GLN A 47 5.15 -17.46 15.66
CA GLN A 47 4.80 -17.94 17.01
C GLN A 47 4.34 -16.80 17.92
N LYS A 48 5.01 -15.64 17.88
CA LYS A 48 4.60 -14.46 18.66
C LYS A 48 3.18 -13.98 18.30
N VAL A 49 2.86 -13.91 17.00
CA VAL A 49 1.53 -13.51 16.55
C VAL A 49 0.49 -14.56 16.92
N PHE A 50 0.81 -15.84 16.74
CA PHE A 50 -0.05 -16.95 17.10
C PHE A 50 -0.46 -16.90 18.59
N ASP A 51 0.51 -16.77 19.49
CA ASP A 51 0.28 -16.72 20.93
C ASP A 51 -0.49 -15.45 21.36
N ALA A 52 -0.08 -14.29 20.79
CA ALA A 52 -0.68 -13.00 21.15
C ALA A 52 -2.13 -12.84 20.68
N CYS A 53 -2.50 -13.48 19.56
CA CYS A 53 -3.82 -13.31 18.95
C CYS A 53 -4.72 -14.53 19.06
N GLY A 54 -4.27 -15.62 19.71
CA GLY A 54 -5.05 -16.84 19.91
C GLY A 54 -5.51 -17.49 18.60
N LEU A 55 -4.56 -17.63 17.66
CA LEU A 55 -4.83 -18.21 16.34
C LEU A 55 -5.01 -19.73 16.42
N GLU A 56 -5.48 -20.34 15.33
CA GLU A 56 -5.78 -21.78 15.31
C GLU A 56 -4.57 -22.60 14.85
N PHE A 57 -3.77 -22.07 13.93
CA PHE A 57 -2.55 -22.76 13.44
C PHE A 57 -1.51 -21.80 12.86
N ILE A 58 -0.27 -22.28 12.78
CA ILE A 58 0.83 -21.67 12.05
C ILE A 58 1.02 -22.45 10.76
N ALA A 59 1.12 -21.75 9.63
CA ALA A 59 1.42 -22.32 8.33
C ALA A 59 2.94 -22.26 8.07
N GLU A 60 3.54 -23.36 7.61
CA GLU A 60 4.95 -23.39 7.21
C GLU A 60 5.15 -22.74 5.84
N LYS A 61 4.14 -22.85 4.96
CA LYS A 61 4.09 -22.26 3.63
C LYS A 61 2.67 -21.80 3.29
N PRO A 62 2.50 -20.88 2.32
CA PRO A 62 1.18 -20.35 1.95
C PRO A 62 0.13 -21.43 1.66
N GLU A 63 0.53 -22.49 0.97
CA GLU A 63 -0.36 -23.58 0.55
C GLU A 63 -1.01 -24.33 1.72
N ASP A 64 -0.40 -24.32 2.90
CA ASP A 64 -0.96 -24.96 4.11
C ASP A 64 -2.23 -24.31 4.60
N MET A 65 -2.52 -23.09 4.16
CA MET A 65 -3.75 -22.35 4.45
C MET A 65 -4.88 -22.66 3.46
N LEU A 66 -4.58 -23.21 2.26
CA LEU A 66 -5.58 -23.50 1.24
C LEU A 66 -6.65 -24.47 1.78
N GLY A 67 -7.92 -24.14 1.51
CA GLY A 67 -9.07 -24.89 2.03
C GLY A 67 -9.36 -24.70 3.52
N LYS A 68 -8.58 -23.86 4.23
CA LYS A 68 -8.76 -23.56 5.65
C LYS A 68 -9.08 -22.09 5.91
N VAL A 69 -8.86 -21.23 4.92
CA VAL A 69 -9.14 -19.79 4.97
C VAL A 69 -10.00 -19.36 3.78
N ASP A 70 -10.79 -18.31 3.98
CA ASP A 70 -11.67 -17.71 2.97
C ASP A 70 -11.01 -16.51 2.30
N ALA A 71 -9.98 -15.92 2.93
CA ALA A 71 -9.20 -14.80 2.43
C ALA A 71 -7.81 -14.78 3.04
N VAL A 72 -6.90 -14.05 2.40
CA VAL A 72 -5.52 -13.88 2.89
C VAL A 72 -5.11 -12.42 2.96
N MET A 73 -4.27 -12.08 3.94
CA MET A 73 -3.51 -10.84 4.00
C MET A 73 -2.02 -11.17 3.84
N VAL A 74 -1.38 -10.57 2.85
CA VAL A 74 0.05 -10.71 2.59
C VAL A 74 0.74 -9.47 3.10
N THR A 75 1.55 -9.62 4.16
CA THR A 75 2.12 -8.51 4.93
C THR A 75 3.65 -8.60 5.08
N ALA A 76 4.34 -9.35 4.25
CA ALA A 76 5.80 -9.42 4.31
C ALA A 76 6.43 -8.02 4.27
N ARG A 77 7.48 -7.78 5.06
CA ARG A 77 8.15 -6.47 5.06
C ARG A 77 8.80 -6.13 3.74
N ASN A 78 9.31 -7.14 3.03
CA ASN A 78 9.91 -6.96 1.70
C ASN A 78 8.89 -7.31 0.63
N GLY A 79 8.47 -6.32 -0.14
CA GLY A 79 7.48 -6.45 -1.21
C GLY A 79 7.85 -7.46 -2.32
N LYS A 80 9.12 -7.84 -2.44
CA LYS A 80 9.54 -8.88 -3.40
C LYS A 80 8.89 -10.25 -3.15
N PHE A 81 8.48 -10.51 -1.89
CA PHE A 81 7.83 -11.77 -1.54
C PHE A 81 6.31 -11.73 -1.72
N HIS A 82 5.71 -10.56 -1.92
CA HIS A 82 4.26 -10.43 -2.02
C HIS A 82 3.67 -11.23 -3.19
N PRO A 83 4.23 -11.17 -4.43
CA PRO A 83 3.72 -11.97 -5.54
C PRO A 83 3.79 -13.48 -5.29
N GLU A 84 4.88 -13.97 -4.70
CA GLU A 84 5.07 -15.37 -4.35
C GLU A 84 4.03 -15.82 -3.33
N PHE A 85 3.84 -15.05 -2.26
CA PHE A 85 2.92 -15.39 -1.17
C PHE A 85 1.44 -15.27 -1.58
N ALA A 86 1.09 -14.31 -2.44
CA ALA A 86 -0.30 -14.11 -2.85
C ALA A 86 -0.77 -15.11 -3.92
N ARG A 87 0.14 -15.53 -4.82
CA ARG A 87 -0.18 -16.35 -6.00
C ARG A 87 -0.99 -17.59 -5.70
N PRO A 88 -0.65 -18.48 -4.74
CA PRO A 88 -1.40 -19.70 -4.48
C PRO A 88 -2.87 -19.43 -4.12
N PHE A 89 -3.14 -18.34 -3.38
CA PHE A 89 -4.50 -17.97 -2.99
C PHE A 89 -5.29 -17.42 -4.18
N ILE A 90 -4.69 -16.57 -4.99
CA ILE A 90 -5.32 -16.02 -6.21
C ILE A 90 -5.63 -17.14 -7.21
N GLU A 91 -4.72 -18.10 -7.39
CA GLU A 91 -4.95 -19.28 -8.23
C GLU A 91 -6.13 -20.14 -7.75
N ALA A 92 -6.30 -20.20 -6.41
CA ALA A 92 -7.41 -20.90 -5.76
C ALA A 92 -8.72 -20.07 -5.70
N GLY A 93 -8.74 -18.84 -6.24
CA GLY A 93 -9.93 -17.99 -6.22
C GLY A 93 -10.19 -17.28 -4.88
N ILE A 94 -9.17 -17.16 -4.01
CA ILE A 94 -9.27 -16.62 -2.67
C ILE A 94 -8.90 -15.12 -2.69
N PRO A 95 -9.80 -14.21 -2.22
CA PRO A 95 -9.53 -12.77 -2.10
C PRO A 95 -8.29 -12.47 -1.27
N ALA A 96 -7.54 -11.42 -1.69
CA ALA A 96 -6.29 -11.08 -1.04
C ALA A 96 -6.15 -9.58 -0.73
N PHE A 97 -5.63 -9.29 0.46
CA PHE A 97 -4.98 -8.03 0.78
C PHE A 97 -3.48 -8.18 0.52
N ILE A 98 -2.88 -7.20 -0.16
CA ILE A 98 -1.43 -7.20 -0.42
C ILE A 98 -0.86 -5.87 0.08
N ASP A 99 -0.01 -5.94 1.09
CA ASP A 99 0.60 -4.76 1.74
C ASP A 99 1.56 -4.00 0.80
N LYS A 100 2.06 -2.90 1.26
CA LYS A 100 3.02 -2.04 0.55
C LYS A 100 4.47 -2.55 0.70
N PRO A 101 5.26 -2.35 -0.35
CA PRO A 101 4.80 -2.09 -1.72
C PRO A 101 4.07 -3.32 -2.26
N PHE A 102 3.12 -3.12 -3.17
CA PHE A 102 2.36 -4.23 -3.76
C PHE A 102 3.28 -5.32 -4.35
N ALA A 103 4.40 -4.90 -4.94
CA ALA A 103 5.57 -5.69 -5.29
C ALA A 103 6.78 -4.75 -5.40
N ASN A 104 8.00 -5.26 -5.60
CA ASN A 104 9.16 -4.43 -5.91
C ASN A 104 9.39 -4.26 -7.41
N ASP A 105 8.84 -5.14 -8.22
CA ASP A 105 8.95 -5.15 -9.68
C ASP A 105 7.57 -4.96 -10.33
N GLY A 106 7.49 -4.02 -11.30
CA GLY A 106 6.24 -3.66 -11.96
C GLY A 106 5.68 -4.80 -12.82
N ASP A 107 6.53 -5.57 -13.47
CA ASP A 107 6.08 -6.68 -14.33
C ASP A 107 5.56 -7.86 -13.49
N GLU A 108 6.17 -8.11 -12.32
CA GLU A 108 5.65 -9.09 -11.35
C GLU A 108 4.30 -8.63 -10.78
N ALA A 109 4.18 -7.34 -10.42
CA ALA A 109 2.92 -6.75 -9.97
C ALA A 109 1.82 -6.89 -11.03
N LEU A 110 2.13 -6.58 -12.29
CA LEU A 110 1.20 -6.68 -13.41
C LEU A 110 0.78 -8.12 -13.68
N ALA A 111 1.72 -9.06 -13.63
CA ALA A 111 1.42 -10.47 -13.81
C ALA A 111 0.48 -11.01 -12.72
N LEU A 112 0.68 -10.57 -11.46
CA LEU A 112 -0.19 -10.95 -10.35
C LEU A 112 -1.59 -10.34 -10.49
N ALA A 113 -1.69 -9.07 -10.86
CA ALA A 113 -2.97 -8.38 -11.08
C ALA A 113 -3.77 -9.00 -12.24
N ARG A 114 -3.10 -9.33 -13.36
CA ARG A 114 -3.70 -10.05 -14.49
C ARG A 114 -4.22 -11.43 -14.10
N LEU A 115 -3.46 -12.16 -13.29
CA LEU A 115 -3.90 -13.44 -12.75
C LEU A 115 -5.17 -13.25 -11.92
N ALA A 116 -5.19 -12.28 -11.00
CA ALA A 116 -6.36 -12.00 -10.16
C ALA A 116 -7.58 -11.63 -11.00
N LYS A 117 -7.44 -10.71 -11.97
CA LYS A 117 -8.52 -10.31 -12.88
C LYS A 117 -9.05 -11.50 -13.69
N SER A 118 -8.15 -12.35 -14.23
CA SER A 118 -8.53 -13.53 -15.02
C SER A 118 -9.33 -14.57 -14.21
N LYS A 119 -9.11 -14.60 -12.90
CA LYS A 119 -9.80 -15.47 -11.94
C LYS A 119 -11.03 -14.82 -11.31
N GLY A 120 -11.26 -13.52 -11.55
CA GLY A 120 -12.32 -12.75 -10.85
C GLY A 120 -12.06 -12.60 -9.35
N VAL A 121 -10.80 -12.59 -8.92
CA VAL A 121 -10.39 -12.48 -7.50
C VAL A 121 -10.18 -11.03 -7.14
N PRO A 122 -11.00 -10.44 -6.25
CA PRO A 122 -10.81 -9.07 -5.83
C PRO A 122 -9.55 -8.92 -4.97
N LEU A 123 -8.86 -7.80 -5.15
CA LEU A 123 -7.67 -7.41 -4.41
C LEU A 123 -7.89 -6.07 -3.73
N VAL A 124 -7.27 -5.89 -2.57
CA VAL A 124 -7.11 -4.61 -1.88
C VAL A 124 -5.72 -4.55 -1.28
N GLY A 125 -5.17 -3.38 -1.06
CA GLY A 125 -3.83 -3.28 -0.45
C GLY A 125 -3.11 -2.00 -0.83
N GLY A 126 -1.77 -2.08 -0.90
CA GLY A 126 -0.91 -0.93 -1.03
C GLY A 126 -0.70 -0.21 0.31
N SER A 127 -0.38 1.07 0.27
CA SER A 127 -0.04 1.82 1.48
C SER A 127 -1.26 2.37 2.23
N SER A 128 -1.31 2.09 3.53
CA SER A 128 -2.28 2.69 4.47
C SER A 128 -2.31 4.22 4.47
N THR A 129 -1.22 4.86 4.07
CA THR A 129 -1.10 6.34 4.07
C THR A 129 -2.07 7.03 3.11
N LYS A 130 -2.56 6.33 2.09
CA LYS A 130 -3.61 6.83 1.18
C LYS A 130 -4.95 7.06 1.88
N TYR A 131 -5.19 6.36 2.99
CA TYR A 131 -6.39 6.49 3.81
C TYR A 131 -6.25 7.49 4.96
N ALA A 132 -5.05 8.09 5.16
CA ALA A 132 -4.88 9.15 6.15
C ALA A 132 -5.88 10.28 5.89
N LEU A 133 -6.49 10.83 6.95
CA LEU A 133 -7.56 11.81 6.83
C LEU A 133 -7.14 13.02 5.99
N GLU A 134 -5.91 13.49 6.17
CA GLU A 134 -5.37 14.63 5.44
C GLU A 134 -5.06 14.29 3.97
N THR A 135 -4.68 13.04 3.66
CA THR A 135 -4.54 12.56 2.25
C THR A 135 -5.91 12.59 1.56
N VAL A 136 -6.94 12.06 2.23
CA VAL A 136 -8.31 12.06 1.73
C VAL A 136 -8.83 13.49 1.57
N GLU A 137 -8.56 14.38 2.52
CA GLU A 137 -8.97 15.80 2.46
C GLU A 137 -8.30 16.52 1.28
N LEU A 138 -6.99 16.30 1.05
CA LEU A 138 -6.27 16.85 -0.12
C LEU A 138 -6.87 16.35 -1.44
N ARG A 139 -7.14 15.04 -1.55
CA ARG A 139 -7.82 14.43 -2.70
C ARG A 139 -9.18 15.09 -2.96
N ASP A 140 -9.99 15.21 -1.92
CA ASP A 140 -11.34 15.76 -2.02
C ASP A 140 -11.29 17.25 -2.37
N MET A 141 -10.28 17.98 -1.91
CA MET A 141 -10.04 19.37 -2.31
C MET A 141 -9.73 19.47 -3.81
N VAL A 142 -8.90 18.59 -4.36
CA VAL A 142 -8.62 18.50 -5.81
C VAL A 142 -9.91 18.21 -6.59
N ARG A 143 -10.67 17.20 -6.15
CA ARG A 143 -11.87 16.74 -6.85
C ARG A 143 -13.05 17.72 -6.75
N SER A 144 -13.09 18.55 -5.69
CA SER A 144 -14.21 19.51 -5.47
C SER A 144 -14.24 20.66 -6.45
N GLY A 145 -13.16 20.93 -7.17
CA GLY A 145 -13.02 22.10 -8.04
C GLY A 145 -12.85 23.44 -7.30
N LYS A 146 -12.81 23.46 -5.96
CA LYS A 146 -12.69 24.70 -5.16
C LYS A 146 -11.36 25.45 -5.39
N LEU A 147 -10.35 24.75 -5.84
CA LEU A 147 -9.07 25.36 -6.19
C LEU A 147 -8.98 25.81 -7.66
N GLY A 148 -10.07 25.70 -8.41
CA GLY A 148 -10.07 25.92 -9.84
C GLY A 148 -9.35 24.81 -10.60
N ARG A 149 -8.68 25.15 -11.71
CA ARG A 149 -7.84 24.19 -12.45
C ARG A 149 -6.57 23.92 -11.64
N ILE A 150 -6.25 22.66 -11.45
CA ILE A 150 -4.99 22.27 -10.79
C ILE A 150 -3.78 22.63 -11.65
N CYS A 151 -2.81 23.30 -11.04
CA CYS A 151 -1.59 23.78 -11.68
C CYS A 151 -0.36 22.98 -11.28
N GLY A 152 -0.44 22.17 -10.21
CA GLY A 152 0.65 21.37 -9.69
C GLY A 152 0.51 21.08 -8.20
N GLY A 153 1.57 20.59 -7.61
CA GLY A 153 1.62 20.29 -6.19
C GLY A 153 2.99 19.83 -5.71
N ALA A 154 3.02 19.47 -4.44
CA ALA A 154 4.18 18.86 -3.83
C ALA A 154 3.77 17.82 -2.77
N VAL A 155 4.49 16.72 -2.68
CA VAL A 155 4.35 15.71 -1.62
C VAL A 155 5.72 15.40 -1.05
N SER A 156 5.85 15.33 0.27
CA SER A 156 7.07 14.86 0.90
C SER A 156 6.80 13.71 1.87
N ALA A 157 7.75 12.79 1.97
CA ALA A 157 7.68 11.64 2.85
C ALA A 157 9.09 11.13 3.18
N PRO A 158 9.26 10.38 4.29
CA PRO A 158 10.52 9.75 4.60
C PRO A 158 10.93 8.69 3.58
N VAL A 159 12.23 8.43 3.52
CA VAL A 159 12.84 7.31 2.80
C VAL A 159 13.90 6.65 3.69
N ASN A 160 14.24 5.42 3.41
CA ASN A 160 15.42 4.74 3.94
C ASN A 160 16.02 3.90 2.81
N MET A 161 17.04 4.47 2.15
CA MET A 161 17.69 3.88 0.97
C MET A 161 18.37 2.55 1.28
N HIS A 162 18.79 2.34 2.53
CA HIS A 162 19.54 1.17 2.99
C HIS A 162 18.73 0.20 3.85
N ASN A 163 17.38 0.30 3.77
CA ASN A 163 16.51 -0.59 4.53
C ASN A 163 16.72 -2.06 4.10
N GLU A 164 16.87 -2.96 5.07
CA GLU A 164 17.09 -4.40 4.85
C GLU A 164 15.91 -5.10 4.15
N TYR A 165 14.71 -4.52 4.18
CA TYR A 165 13.49 -5.08 3.59
C TYR A 165 13.15 -4.51 2.22
N GLY A 166 14.14 -4.10 1.45
CA GLY A 166 13.94 -3.66 0.07
C GLY A 166 14.42 -2.23 -0.22
N GLY A 167 15.26 -1.65 0.66
CA GLY A 167 15.90 -0.36 0.44
C GLY A 167 14.89 0.76 0.17
N PHE A 168 15.09 1.47 -0.93
CA PHE A 168 14.23 2.57 -1.40
C PHE A 168 12.73 2.22 -1.35
N TYR A 169 12.33 1.04 -1.82
CA TYR A 169 10.92 0.64 -1.96
C TYR A 169 10.16 0.58 -0.64
N PHE A 170 10.85 0.28 0.48
CA PHE A 170 10.19 0.04 1.76
C PHE A 170 9.38 1.23 2.27
N TYR A 171 9.92 2.47 2.19
CA TYR A 171 9.23 3.69 2.57
C TYR A 171 8.71 4.49 1.38
N ALA A 172 9.39 4.47 0.24
CA ALA A 172 9.03 5.29 -0.92
C ALA A 172 7.61 4.99 -1.45
N SER A 173 7.11 3.77 -1.25
CA SER A 173 5.74 3.39 -1.58
C SER A 173 4.68 4.28 -0.93
N HIS A 174 4.93 4.78 0.29
CA HIS A 174 4.00 5.68 0.97
C HIS A 174 3.77 6.98 0.20
N LEU A 175 4.84 7.63 -0.27
CA LEU A 175 4.72 8.87 -1.04
C LEU A 175 4.03 8.65 -2.38
N ALA A 176 4.39 7.57 -3.09
CA ALA A 176 3.76 7.24 -4.37
C ALA A 176 2.24 7.11 -4.23
N GLU A 177 1.79 6.37 -3.23
CA GLU A 177 0.36 6.16 -2.96
C GLU A 177 -0.35 7.44 -2.50
N ILE A 178 0.26 8.25 -1.63
CA ILE A 178 -0.27 9.57 -1.24
C ILE A 178 -0.45 10.45 -2.48
N SER A 179 0.60 10.56 -3.30
CA SER A 179 0.56 11.44 -4.47
C SER A 179 -0.48 11.00 -5.49
N MET A 180 -0.55 9.72 -5.82
CA MET A 180 -1.54 9.20 -6.76
C MET A 180 -2.96 9.31 -6.23
N THR A 181 -3.17 9.14 -4.93
CA THR A 181 -4.47 9.36 -4.30
C THR A 181 -4.93 10.81 -4.44
N ILE A 182 -4.03 11.78 -4.28
CA ILE A 182 -4.34 13.22 -4.37
C ILE A 182 -4.50 13.66 -5.83
N PHE A 183 -3.53 13.36 -6.70
CA PHE A 183 -3.42 13.92 -8.05
C PHE A 183 -3.92 12.99 -9.16
N GLY A 184 -4.25 11.75 -8.84
CA GLY A 184 -4.67 10.72 -9.80
C GLY A 184 -3.52 9.86 -10.31
N TYR A 185 -3.89 8.79 -11.01
CA TYR A 185 -2.98 7.74 -11.46
C TYR A 185 -2.46 7.96 -12.90
N ASP A 186 -2.71 9.13 -13.51
CA ASP A 186 -2.35 9.42 -14.92
C ASP A 186 -0.97 10.10 -15.06
N VAL A 187 -0.01 9.73 -14.20
CA VAL A 187 1.38 10.20 -14.30
C VAL A 187 2.04 9.64 -15.54
N LYS A 188 2.74 10.51 -16.32
CA LYS A 188 3.31 10.18 -17.64
C LYS A 188 4.79 9.88 -17.59
N SER A 189 5.56 10.69 -16.85
CA SER A 189 7.00 10.50 -16.72
C SER A 189 7.52 11.05 -15.40
N VAL A 190 8.72 10.66 -15.04
CA VAL A 190 9.44 11.15 -13.86
C VAL A 190 10.88 11.49 -14.20
N ALA A 191 11.33 12.66 -13.75
CA ALA A 191 12.73 13.01 -13.66
C ALA A 191 13.13 13.03 -12.18
N ALA A 192 14.27 12.44 -11.82
CA ALA A 192 14.70 12.32 -10.44
C ALA A 192 16.18 12.61 -10.24
N SER A 193 16.53 13.11 -9.06
CA SER A 193 17.90 13.39 -8.65
C SER A 193 18.12 12.84 -7.24
N LEU A 194 19.29 12.25 -7.01
CA LEU A 194 19.75 11.74 -5.73
C LEU A 194 20.84 12.66 -5.17
N GLN A 195 20.70 13.07 -3.90
CA GLN A 195 21.72 13.81 -3.17
C GLN A 195 21.90 13.22 -1.79
N GLY A 196 23.01 12.52 -1.54
CA GLY A 196 23.11 11.65 -0.37
C GLY A 196 22.06 10.54 -0.47
N ASP A 197 21.20 10.43 0.53
CA ASP A 197 20.07 9.49 0.54
C ASP A 197 18.70 10.18 0.30
N ASP A 198 18.71 11.49 0.03
CA ASP A 198 17.51 12.22 -0.33
C ASP A 198 17.25 12.16 -1.84
N VAL A 199 15.98 11.94 -2.23
CA VAL A 199 15.58 11.89 -3.63
C VAL A 199 14.55 12.98 -3.91
N SER A 200 14.83 13.81 -4.92
CA SER A 200 13.87 14.77 -5.47
C SER A 200 13.37 14.32 -6.82
N VAL A 201 12.05 14.37 -7.02
CA VAL A 201 11.38 13.90 -8.25
C VAL A 201 10.46 14.98 -8.78
N ILE A 202 10.42 15.11 -10.11
CA ILE A 202 9.36 15.83 -10.84
C ILE A 202 8.52 14.79 -11.57
N ALA A 203 7.30 14.58 -11.09
CA ALA A 203 6.30 13.73 -11.74
C ALA A 203 5.48 14.59 -12.71
N ARG A 204 5.42 14.20 -13.98
CA ARG A 204 4.70 14.92 -15.03
C ARG A 204 3.36 14.26 -15.31
N TYR A 205 2.33 15.07 -15.27
CA TYR A 205 0.99 14.77 -15.74
C TYR A 205 0.76 15.49 -17.08
N ASN A 206 -0.40 15.32 -17.72
CA ASN A 206 -0.68 16.00 -18.99
C ASN A 206 -0.60 17.53 -18.89
N ASP A 207 -1.18 18.11 -17.83
CA ASP A 207 -1.40 19.56 -17.72
C ASP A 207 -0.67 20.21 -16.55
N PHE A 208 -0.01 19.43 -15.69
CA PHE A 208 0.69 19.93 -14.51
C PHE A 208 1.85 19.00 -14.09
N MET A 209 2.63 19.47 -13.12
CA MET A 209 3.70 18.69 -12.49
C MET A 209 3.53 18.66 -10.99
N VAL A 210 3.97 17.55 -10.37
CA VAL A 210 4.03 17.39 -8.92
C VAL A 210 5.48 17.14 -8.51
N SER A 211 5.96 17.93 -7.55
CA SER A 211 7.28 17.71 -6.95
C SER A 211 7.17 16.70 -5.82
N HIS A 212 8.02 15.68 -5.82
CA HIS A 212 8.14 14.76 -4.71
C HIS A 212 9.50 14.91 -4.05
N HIS A 213 9.50 14.86 -2.71
CA HIS A 213 10.74 14.90 -1.95
C HIS A 213 10.75 13.76 -0.92
N TYR A 214 11.63 12.81 -1.17
CA TYR A 214 11.94 11.72 -0.27
C TYR A 214 13.14 12.12 0.58
N HIS A 215 13.03 12.10 1.90
CA HIS A 215 14.08 12.57 2.81
C HIS A 215 14.36 11.54 3.91
N GLU A 216 15.62 11.26 4.16
CA GLU A 216 16.02 10.24 5.13
C GLU A 216 15.89 10.73 6.58
N ALA A 217 16.29 11.97 6.86
CA ALA A 217 16.42 12.47 8.23
C ALA A 217 15.11 12.95 8.89
N ASN A 218 13.98 12.93 8.19
CA ASN A 218 12.73 13.52 8.68
C ASN A 218 11.54 12.58 8.39
N TYR A 219 10.80 12.22 9.44
CA TYR A 219 9.66 11.30 9.35
C TYR A 219 8.31 12.00 9.22
N ASN A 220 8.28 13.24 8.72
CA ASN A 220 7.04 13.97 8.47
C ASN A 220 6.55 13.75 7.03
N TYR A 221 5.23 13.67 6.88
CA TYR A 221 4.56 13.60 5.60
C TYR A 221 3.83 14.91 5.35
N THR A 222 3.90 15.45 4.15
CA THR A 222 3.18 16.67 3.78
C THR A 222 2.59 16.56 2.37
N GLY A 223 1.47 17.26 2.16
CA GLY A 223 0.87 17.41 0.84
C GLY A 223 0.49 18.87 0.59
N LEU A 224 0.73 19.33 -0.64
CA LEU A 224 0.41 20.68 -1.10
C LEU A 224 -0.16 20.62 -2.51
N VAL A 225 -1.29 21.27 -2.72
CA VAL A 225 -1.96 21.39 -4.02
C VAL A 225 -1.99 22.85 -4.44
N TYR A 226 -1.63 23.14 -5.68
CA TYR A 226 -1.74 24.46 -6.32
C TYR A 226 -2.87 24.45 -7.35
N GLY A 227 -3.80 25.37 -7.24
CA GLY A 227 -4.83 25.61 -8.23
C GLY A 227 -4.88 27.10 -8.64
N THR A 228 -5.63 27.43 -9.69
CA THR A 228 -5.77 28.81 -10.18
C THR A 228 -6.50 29.73 -9.18
N GLU A 229 -7.29 29.17 -8.27
CA GLU A 229 -8.08 29.90 -7.27
C GLU A 229 -7.47 29.86 -5.86
N GLY A 230 -6.29 29.22 -5.71
CA GLY A 230 -5.57 29.16 -4.44
C GLY A 230 -4.75 27.89 -4.25
N SER A 231 -4.23 27.74 -3.04
CA SER A 231 -3.41 26.58 -2.67
C SER A 231 -3.92 25.95 -1.38
N TYR A 232 -3.72 24.65 -1.24
CA TYR A 232 -4.13 23.91 -0.05
C TYR A 232 -3.01 23.02 0.46
N PHE A 233 -2.58 23.24 1.70
CA PHE A 233 -1.48 22.52 2.36
C PHE A 233 -1.97 21.75 3.57
N LYS A 234 -1.44 20.53 3.73
CA LYS A 234 -1.62 19.71 4.94
C LYS A 234 -0.31 19.03 5.36
N PRO A 235 0.08 19.08 6.64
CA PRO A 235 0.86 18.01 7.23
C PRO A 235 -0.04 16.76 7.29
N ILE A 236 0.49 15.60 6.91
CA ILE A 236 -0.26 14.33 6.88
C ILE A 236 0.12 13.52 8.11
N ASN A 237 -0.84 13.21 8.94
CA ASN A 237 -0.63 12.46 10.18
C ASN A 237 -0.78 10.96 9.93
N ILE A 238 0.34 10.25 9.99
CA ILE A 238 0.38 8.80 9.84
C ILE A 238 0.20 8.15 11.21
N ASN A 239 -1.05 8.01 11.62
CA ASN A 239 -1.39 7.40 12.89
C ASN A 239 -1.66 5.90 12.75
N GLY A 240 -0.67 5.07 13.09
CA GLY A 240 -0.77 3.61 13.12
C GLY A 240 -1.20 3.03 14.49
N SER A 241 -1.62 3.85 15.44
CA SER A 241 -2.08 3.34 16.76
C SER A 241 -3.39 2.57 16.61
N ILE A 242 -3.35 1.26 16.81
CA ILE A 242 -4.49 0.36 16.59
C ILE A 242 -5.70 0.65 17.50
N GLY A 243 -5.49 1.24 18.66
CA GLY A 243 -6.58 1.67 19.57
C GLY A 243 -7.23 3.01 19.17
N ASN A 244 -6.75 3.68 18.13
CA ASN A 244 -7.30 4.96 17.67
C ASN A 244 -8.36 4.72 16.57
N PRO A 245 -9.58 5.29 16.67
CA PRO A 245 -10.61 5.15 15.64
C PRO A 245 -10.21 5.74 14.28
N ASN A 246 -9.25 6.66 14.26
CA ASN A 246 -8.70 7.27 13.04
C ASN A 246 -7.35 6.66 12.65
N SER A 247 -7.04 5.45 13.09
CA SER A 247 -5.85 4.73 12.68
C SER A 247 -5.91 4.37 11.20
N ILE A 248 -4.81 4.62 10.48
CA ILE A 248 -4.67 4.19 9.08
C ILE A 248 -4.80 2.68 8.92
N TYR A 249 -4.37 1.89 9.91
CA TYR A 249 -4.52 0.42 9.91
C TYR A 249 -5.99 -0.02 10.04
N ARG A 250 -6.79 0.74 10.80
CA ARG A 250 -8.22 0.47 10.86
C ARG A 250 -8.88 0.73 9.52
N PHE A 251 -8.53 1.82 8.83
CA PHE A 251 -9.08 2.11 7.51
C PHE A 251 -8.72 1.01 6.49
N GLU A 252 -7.51 0.45 6.53
CA GLU A 252 -7.16 -0.72 5.70
C GLU A 252 -8.04 -1.93 6.02
N CYS A 253 -8.24 -2.21 7.32
CA CYS A 253 -9.13 -3.30 7.75
C CYS A 253 -10.58 -3.05 7.31
N ASP A 254 -11.08 -1.81 7.36
CA ASP A 254 -12.41 -1.46 6.88
C ASP A 254 -12.56 -1.71 5.37
N HIS A 255 -11.58 -1.33 4.55
CA HIS A 255 -11.56 -1.59 3.11
C HIS A 255 -11.47 -3.08 2.78
N PHE A 256 -10.61 -3.83 3.50
CA PHE A 256 -10.55 -5.29 3.36
C PHE A 256 -11.87 -5.96 3.74
N ALA A 257 -12.47 -5.56 4.85
CA ALA A 257 -13.76 -6.08 5.30
C ALA A 257 -14.88 -5.75 4.30
N HIS A 258 -14.87 -4.54 3.70
CA HIS A 258 -15.80 -4.17 2.64
C HIS A 258 -15.66 -5.10 1.45
N MET A 259 -14.43 -5.29 0.94
CA MET A 259 -14.15 -6.19 -0.18
C MET A 259 -14.64 -7.62 0.09
N LEU A 260 -14.42 -8.16 1.29
CA LEU A 260 -14.88 -9.51 1.64
C LEU A 260 -16.39 -9.64 1.61
N ARG A 261 -17.12 -8.60 2.05
CA ARG A 261 -18.58 -8.61 2.15
C ARG A 261 -19.28 -8.36 0.82
N THR A 262 -18.68 -7.57 -0.06
CA THR A 262 -19.32 -7.09 -1.29
C THR A 262 -18.69 -7.67 -2.56
N GLY A 263 -17.44 -8.09 -2.52
CA GLY A 263 -16.62 -8.41 -3.69
C GLY A 263 -16.11 -7.17 -4.43
N GLU A 264 -16.38 -5.95 -3.94
CA GLU A 264 -15.98 -4.71 -4.59
C GLU A 264 -14.57 -4.29 -4.15
N MET A 265 -13.78 -3.85 -5.11
CA MET A 265 -12.45 -3.27 -4.88
C MET A 265 -12.58 -1.74 -4.76
N ASP A 266 -11.81 -1.12 -3.88
CA ASP A 266 -11.74 0.34 -3.74
C ASP A 266 -10.80 1.01 -4.77
N GLN A 267 -9.93 0.21 -5.39
CA GLN A 267 -9.03 0.60 -6.47
C GLN A 267 -9.16 -0.41 -7.62
N THR A 268 -8.87 0.01 -8.83
CA THR A 268 -8.73 -0.92 -9.95
C THR A 268 -7.44 -1.71 -9.84
N TYR A 269 -7.31 -2.79 -10.60
CA TYR A 269 -6.05 -3.56 -10.64
C TYR A 269 -4.89 -2.71 -11.15
N GLU A 270 -5.15 -1.82 -12.12
CA GLU A 270 -4.19 -0.88 -12.66
C GLU A 270 -3.69 0.10 -11.59
N GLU A 271 -4.60 0.63 -10.76
CA GLU A 271 -4.28 1.54 -9.65
C GLU A 271 -3.46 0.87 -8.53
N LEU A 272 -3.60 -0.43 -8.32
CA LEU A 272 -2.74 -1.20 -7.39
C LEU A 272 -1.32 -1.38 -7.93
N VAL A 273 -1.17 -1.54 -9.24
CA VAL A 273 0.11 -1.84 -9.91
C VAL A 273 0.91 -0.59 -10.21
N LEU A 274 0.25 0.51 -10.59
CA LEU A 274 0.91 1.72 -11.07
C LEU A 274 1.93 2.33 -10.10
N PRO A 275 1.69 2.36 -8.76
CA PRO A 275 2.70 2.84 -7.81
C PRO A 275 4.03 2.07 -7.88
N VAL A 276 4.01 0.79 -8.24
CA VAL A 276 5.23 -0.03 -8.38
C VAL A 276 6.02 0.40 -9.62
N TYR A 277 5.37 0.54 -10.78
CA TYR A 277 6.02 1.05 -11.99
C TYR A 277 6.56 2.46 -11.80
N TYR A 278 5.82 3.30 -11.08
CA TYR A 278 6.28 4.63 -10.71
C TYR A 278 7.60 4.57 -9.92
N LEU A 279 7.68 3.72 -8.89
CA LEU A 279 8.90 3.58 -8.09
C LEU A 279 10.07 3.02 -8.90
N ASN A 280 9.82 2.04 -9.79
CA ASN A 280 10.84 1.52 -10.70
C ASN A 280 11.36 2.63 -11.63
N ALA A 281 10.47 3.47 -12.16
CA ALA A 281 10.87 4.61 -13.00
C ALA A 281 11.65 5.66 -12.20
N VAL A 282 11.25 5.97 -10.96
CA VAL A 282 11.99 6.91 -10.08
C VAL A 282 13.39 6.39 -9.79
N GLU A 283 13.54 5.11 -9.40
CA GLU A 283 14.85 4.50 -9.15
C GLU A 283 15.73 4.55 -10.39
N LYS A 284 15.19 4.20 -11.54
CA LYS A 284 15.92 4.27 -12.81
C LYS A 284 16.29 5.70 -13.19
N ALA A 285 15.41 6.67 -12.93
CA ALA A 285 15.66 8.07 -13.22
C ALA A 285 16.82 8.63 -12.40
N PHE A 286 16.85 8.44 -11.07
CA PHE A 286 17.95 8.95 -10.25
C PHE A 286 19.26 8.17 -10.46
N THR A 287 19.20 6.89 -10.84
CA THR A 287 20.39 6.06 -11.10
C THR A 287 21.05 6.44 -12.44
N THR A 288 20.24 6.74 -13.46
CA THR A 288 20.73 7.03 -14.82
C THR A 288 20.87 8.52 -15.11
N GLY A 289 20.22 9.39 -14.34
CA GLY A 289 20.09 10.82 -14.63
C GLY A 289 19.19 11.14 -15.83
N VAL A 290 18.42 10.16 -16.31
CA VAL A 290 17.54 10.30 -17.50
C VAL A 290 16.08 10.18 -17.07
N GLU A 291 15.24 11.09 -17.56
CA GLU A 291 13.79 11.04 -17.36
C GLU A 291 13.23 9.69 -17.85
N GLN A 292 12.33 9.10 -17.08
CA GLN A 292 11.70 7.81 -17.41
C GLN A 292 10.21 8.01 -17.64
N GLU A 293 9.69 7.39 -18.69
CA GLU A 293 8.26 7.28 -18.93
C GLU A 293 7.62 6.23 -18.03
N ILE A 294 6.39 6.49 -17.62
CA ILE A 294 5.54 5.52 -16.92
C ILE A 294 4.72 4.80 -18.00
N PRO A 295 4.80 3.46 -18.09
CA PRO A 295 4.06 2.73 -19.10
C PRO A 295 2.55 2.87 -18.90
N HIS A 296 1.81 2.88 -19.99
CA HIS A 296 0.37 2.67 -19.94
C HIS A 296 0.11 1.20 -19.57
N ILE A 297 -0.66 0.97 -18.52
CA ILE A 297 -0.91 -0.37 -17.98
C ILE A 297 -2.36 -0.76 -18.28
N GLU A 298 -2.53 -1.93 -18.87
CA GLU A 298 -3.80 -2.61 -19.05
C GLU A 298 -3.73 -3.99 -18.36
N VAL A 299 -4.58 -4.19 -17.36
CA VAL A 299 -4.70 -5.46 -16.65
C VAL A 299 -5.80 -6.33 -17.24
#